data_f0db7a1ede61f21f9c0a398f43337dd0
#
_entry.id   f0db7a1ede61f21f9c0a398f43337dd0
#
_cell.length_a   1.000
_cell.length_b   1.000
_cell.length_c   1.000
_cell.angle_alpha   90.00
_cell.angle_beta   90.00
_cell.angle_gamma   90.00
#
_symmetry.space_group_name_H-M   'P 1'
#
loop_
_entity.id
_entity.type
_entity.pdbx_description
1 polymer ?
#
loop_
_entity_poly.entity_id
_entity_poly.type
_entity_poly.pdbx_seq_one_letter_code
_entity_poly.pdbx_strand_id
1 'polypeptide(L)'
;MASDSRSPGRSITRRAFVGGAVALPLTARGIGKAAAQPKAKPFAGKTLNVFMFDHPYPRALKELLPQFTELTGIKVEIDTPGFLVYNQRADLELSTGSGAYDVMALTFIFSGKWIGAGWASRLNDFIARDPAVDAADFISGAMAPMKGGNDVFALPFVAESTLMVYRRDVFEKAGLKVPDTFDDLLAAAPKIQTPEMKAYMGRGLGGFHWIWPNYLFAYGGKFFADPPRDLTPMLASAESIKSAEVFGRLYREFSVPGVQSYAEPQSSGGMMEGRTAVYIDALAWVGLAADPAKSKVKDRVGFALPPGGPAGRFPQAAVHGLQIPAGAKQKDVSWEFIRWATSKEVMGKIADTVIYPAVTRASVLASSAYRQKYSWGGADIGALHGAVLKQAGAGYMAYRTVPEFPPIGDRVSIALSEISTGQKPAAQAMRDAQRDVEGILTKAGRTIRKS
;
A
#
# COMPACT_ATOMS: atom_id res chain seq x y z
N MET A 1 -23.40 24.71 68.93
CA MET A 1 -22.71 25.88 69.39
C MET A 1 -22.45 26.69 68.13
N ALA A 2 -23.33 27.64 67.76
CA ALA A 2 -23.50 29.02 68.23
C ALA A 2 -22.19 29.77 68.04
N SER A 3 -22.11 30.81 67.23
CA SER A 3 -22.78 32.13 67.16
C SER A 3 -22.26 32.85 65.94
N ASP A 4 -23.00 33.48 65.06
CA ASP A 4 -23.78 34.73 65.11
C ASP A 4 -22.96 35.97 65.46
N SER A 5 -22.90 36.97 64.53
CA SER A 5 -23.03 38.41 64.76
C SER A 5 -22.93 39.20 63.42
N ARG A 6 -23.95 39.71 62.93
CA ARG A 6 -24.67 40.97 62.71
C ARG A 6 -23.81 42.21 62.50
N SER A 7 -24.13 42.81 61.41
CA SER A 7 -24.22 44.22 60.90
C SER A 7 -23.81 45.39 61.83
N PRO A 8 -23.62 46.68 61.34
CA PRO A 8 -24.75 47.46 60.79
C PRO A 8 -24.38 48.43 59.64
N GLY A 9 -25.45 48.87 59.01
CA GLY A 9 -25.48 49.81 57.91
C GLY A 9 -25.26 51.29 58.24
N ARG A 10 -25.11 52.07 57.18
CA ARG A 10 -25.33 53.54 57.16
C ARG A 10 -25.93 53.99 55.83
N SER A 11 -27.09 54.57 55.91
CA SER A 11 -27.78 55.40 54.93
C SER A 11 -27.18 56.77 54.85
N ILE A 12 -27.04 57.39 53.68
CA ILE A 12 -27.19 58.87 53.53
C ILE A 12 -27.57 59.21 52.05
N THR A 13 -28.77 59.73 51.95
CA THR A 13 -29.36 60.84 51.19
C THR A 13 -29.04 61.13 49.75
N ARG A 14 -30.16 61.27 49.04
CA ARG A 14 -30.43 61.89 47.71
C ARG A 14 -29.81 63.29 47.57
N ARG A 15 -29.20 63.58 46.41
CA ARG A 15 -29.26 64.89 45.75
C ARG A 15 -29.51 64.70 44.26
N ALA A 16 -30.59 65.30 43.81
CA ALA A 16 -31.00 65.40 42.44
C ALA A 16 -30.06 66.40 41.69
N PHE A 17 -29.63 66.07 40.50
CA PHE A 17 -29.16 67.04 39.51
C PHE A 17 -29.86 66.77 38.20
N VAL A 18 -30.61 67.76 37.77
CA VAL A 18 -31.30 67.89 36.45
C VAL A 18 -30.23 68.31 35.47
N GLY A 19 -30.09 67.65 34.35
CA GLY A 19 -29.20 68.04 33.26
C GLY A 19 -29.45 67.25 31.98
N GLY A 20 -30.08 67.89 31.06
CA GLY A 20 -30.21 67.82 29.62
C GLY A 20 -29.93 66.46 28.92
N ALA A 21 -30.99 65.86 28.41
CA ALA A 21 -30.94 64.75 27.44
C ALA A 21 -30.60 65.32 26.05
N VAL A 22 -29.40 65.05 25.54
CA VAL A 22 -29.12 65.12 24.11
C VAL A 22 -29.22 63.67 23.57
N ALA A 23 -30.27 63.38 22.87
CA ALA A 23 -30.48 62.10 22.17
C ALA A 23 -29.63 62.09 20.89
N LEU A 24 -28.54 61.32 20.90
CA LEU A 24 -27.81 60.90 19.70
C LEU A 24 -28.47 59.61 19.17
N PRO A 25 -28.80 59.51 17.86
CA PRO A 25 -29.34 58.25 17.32
C PRO A 25 -28.23 57.20 17.28
N LEU A 26 -28.32 56.13 18.08
CA LEU A 26 -27.55 54.91 17.88
C LEU A 26 -28.05 54.27 16.55
N THR A 27 -27.28 54.49 15.49
CA THR A 27 -27.39 53.64 14.31
C THR A 27 -26.85 52.26 14.70
N ALA A 28 -27.73 51.30 14.95
CA ALA A 28 -27.44 49.89 15.03
C ALA A 28 -26.81 49.45 13.70
N ARG A 29 -25.47 49.47 13.60
CA ARG A 29 -24.75 48.78 12.56
C ARG A 29 -25.01 47.30 12.80
N GLY A 30 -25.92 46.72 12.05
CA GLY A 30 -26.08 45.27 11.95
C GLY A 30 -24.76 44.66 11.57
N ILE A 31 -24.19 43.83 12.48
CA ILE A 31 -23.09 42.90 12.15
C ILE A 31 -23.73 41.91 11.17
N GLY A 32 -23.74 42.27 9.90
CA GLY A 32 -24.03 41.32 8.83
C GLY A 32 -22.97 40.20 8.96
N LYS A 33 -23.42 38.98 9.26
CA LYS A 33 -22.60 37.79 9.04
C LYS A 33 -22.09 37.88 7.60
N ALA A 34 -20.79 38.15 7.43
CA ALA A 34 -20.17 38.06 6.13
C ALA A 34 -20.40 36.61 5.66
N ALA A 35 -21.32 36.45 4.72
CA ALA A 35 -21.53 35.19 4.03
C ALA A 35 -20.17 34.87 3.38
N ALA A 36 -19.57 33.76 3.80
CA ALA A 36 -18.34 33.30 3.19
C ALA A 36 -18.56 33.22 1.68
N GLN A 37 -17.81 33.99 0.92
CA GLN A 37 -17.91 33.94 -0.54
C GLN A 37 -17.66 32.50 -0.98
N PRO A 38 -18.50 31.93 -1.86
CA PRO A 38 -18.27 30.60 -2.36
C PRO A 38 -16.86 30.54 -2.96
N LYS A 39 -16.06 29.56 -2.54
CA LYS A 39 -14.72 29.34 -3.11
C LYS A 39 -14.86 29.21 -4.63
N ALA A 40 -14.05 29.95 -5.38
CA ALA A 40 -14.03 29.86 -6.82
C ALA A 40 -13.79 28.41 -7.25
N LYS A 41 -14.57 27.94 -8.22
CA LYS A 41 -14.44 26.58 -8.83
C LYS A 41 -13.89 26.75 -10.25
N PRO A 42 -12.57 26.94 -10.41
CA PRO A 42 -11.96 27.38 -11.68
C PRO A 42 -12.11 26.34 -12.80
N PHE A 43 -12.39 25.09 -12.44
CA PHE A 43 -12.52 23.98 -13.39
C PHE A 43 -13.95 23.40 -13.44
N ALA A 44 -14.96 24.13 -12.95
CA ALA A 44 -16.35 23.68 -13.00
C ALA A 44 -16.80 23.34 -14.43
N GLY A 45 -17.52 22.23 -14.57
CA GLY A 45 -17.98 21.71 -15.86
C GLY A 45 -16.97 20.89 -16.64
N LYS A 46 -15.72 20.77 -16.19
CA LYS A 46 -14.73 19.85 -16.77
C LYS A 46 -15.06 18.39 -16.41
N THR A 47 -14.66 17.46 -17.28
CA THR A 47 -14.73 16.02 -17.03
C THR A 47 -13.32 15.45 -17.09
N LEU A 48 -12.98 14.59 -16.14
CA LEU A 48 -11.73 13.82 -16.08
C LEU A 48 -12.00 12.35 -16.35
N ASN A 49 -11.18 11.75 -17.21
CA ASN A 49 -11.12 10.32 -17.43
C ASN A 49 -9.96 9.74 -16.60
N VAL A 50 -10.30 8.88 -15.65
CA VAL A 50 -9.35 8.28 -14.71
C VAL A 50 -9.25 6.79 -14.96
N PHE A 51 -8.03 6.25 -15.06
CA PHE A 51 -7.78 4.83 -15.25
C PHE A 51 -7.03 4.24 -14.07
N MET A 52 -7.68 3.33 -13.37
CA MET A 52 -7.16 2.63 -12.20
C MET A 52 -7.44 1.13 -12.36
N PHE A 53 -6.86 0.30 -11.53
CA PHE A 53 -7.22 -1.13 -11.47
C PHE A 53 -8.27 -1.36 -10.39
N ASP A 54 -9.02 -2.44 -10.52
CA ASP A 54 -10.02 -2.84 -9.52
C ASP A 54 -9.35 -3.21 -8.18
N HIS A 55 -9.70 -2.44 -7.15
CA HIS A 55 -9.13 -2.55 -5.81
C HIS A 55 -10.08 -1.91 -4.79
N PRO A 56 -10.04 -2.30 -3.48
CA PRO A 56 -10.88 -1.67 -2.47
C PRO A 56 -10.82 -0.13 -2.43
N TYR A 57 -9.64 0.46 -2.65
CA TYR A 57 -9.47 1.90 -2.64
C TYR A 57 -10.24 2.61 -3.76
N PRO A 58 -10.06 2.30 -5.08
CA PRO A 58 -10.87 2.94 -6.12
C PRO A 58 -12.37 2.64 -6.01
N ARG A 59 -12.77 1.49 -5.48
CA ARG A 59 -14.19 1.21 -5.21
C ARG A 59 -14.76 2.19 -4.19
N ALA A 60 -14.08 2.37 -3.04
CA ALA A 60 -14.48 3.33 -2.02
C ALA A 60 -14.35 4.79 -2.50
N LEU A 61 -13.34 5.10 -3.33
CA LEU A 61 -13.15 6.42 -3.92
C LEU A 61 -14.33 6.80 -4.81
N LYS A 62 -14.88 5.87 -5.60
CA LYS A 62 -16.08 6.10 -6.43
C LYS A 62 -17.28 6.57 -5.62
N GLU A 63 -17.47 6.04 -4.41
CA GLU A 63 -18.55 6.46 -3.51
C GLU A 63 -18.37 7.90 -2.99
N LEU A 64 -17.12 8.41 -3.02
CA LEU A 64 -16.78 9.77 -2.58
C LEU A 64 -16.80 10.81 -3.74
N LEU A 65 -16.89 10.38 -5.00
CA LEU A 65 -16.89 11.30 -6.16
C LEU A 65 -17.98 12.40 -6.12
N PRO A 66 -19.22 12.17 -5.62
CA PRO A 66 -20.19 13.25 -5.47
C PRO A 66 -19.66 14.41 -4.61
N GLN A 67 -18.90 14.12 -3.54
CA GLN A 67 -18.28 15.15 -2.69
C GLN A 67 -17.21 15.94 -3.46
N PHE A 68 -16.40 15.27 -4.28
CA PHE A 68 -15.43 15.95 -5.14
C PHE A 68 -16.10 16.87 -6.15
N THR A 69 -17.15 16.38 -6.82
CA THR A 69 -17.91 17.17 -7.79
C THR A 69 -18.59 18.38 -7.12
N GLU A 70 -19.15 18.20 -5.92
CA GLU A 70 -19.72 19.31 -5.16
C GLU A 70 -18.66 20.37 -4.81
N LEU A 71 -17.46 19.95 -4.39
CA LEU A 71 -16.36 20.84 -4.03
C LEU A 71 -15.80 21.61 -5.22
N THR A 72 -15.63 20.96 -6.36
CA THR A 72 -14.83 21.47 -7.49
C THR A 72 -15.64 21.79 -8.74
N GLY A 73 -16.83 21.21 -8.90
CA GLY A 73 -17.60 21.26 -10.14
C GLY A 73 -17.06 20.35 -11.25
N ILE A 74 -16.02 19.54 -10.97
CA ILE A 74 -15.42 18.60 -11.92
C ILE A 74 -16.17 17.28 -11.86
N LYS A 75 -16.50 16.70 -13.02
CA LYS A 75 -17.00 15.33 -13.14
C LYS A 75 -15.84 14.37 -13.31
N VAL A 76 -15.95 13.17 -12.76
CA VAL A 76 -14.89 12.15 -12.87
C VAL A 76 -15.50 10.83 -13.31
N GLU A 77 -14.94 10.24 -14.35
CA GLU A 77 -15.22 8.90 -14.83
C GLU A 77 -14.01 8.00 -14.55
N ILE A 78 -14.23 6.91 -13.80
CA ILE A 78 -13.16 5.98 -13.42
C ILE A 78 -13.39 4.62 -14.05
N ASP A 79 -12.50 4.23 -14.99
CA ASP A 79 -12.40 2.86 -15.53
C ASP A 79 -11.51 2.01 -14.61
N THR A 80 -11.99 0.81 -14.20
CA THR A 80 -11.30 -0.05 -13.24
C THR A 80 -11.33 -1.52 -13.64
N PRO A 81 -10.58 -1.93 -14.68
CA PRO A 81 -10.42 -3.34 -14.99
C PRO A 81 -9.59 -4.07 -13.93
N GLY A 82 -9.57 -5.41 -13.99
CA GLY A 82 -8.70 -6.23 -13.14
C GLY A 82 -7.22 -5.89 -13.33
N PHE A 83 -6.41 -6.11 -12.30
CA PHE A 83 -5.02 -5.61 -12.20
C PHE A 83 -4.12 -6.00 -13.41
N LEU A 84 -4.19 -7.25 -13.88
CA LEU A 84 -3.40 -7.69 -15.03
C LEU A 84 -3.83 -6.99 -16.33
N VAL A 85 -5.14 -6.90 -16.57
CA VAL A 85 -5.70 -6.20 -17.75
C VAL A 85 -5.37 -4.70 -17.67
N TYR A 86 -5.44 -4.11 -16.47
CA TYR A 86 -5.04 -2.73 -16.26
C TYR A 86 -3.61 -2.49 -16.72
N ASN A 87 -2.64 -3.27 -16.23
CA ASN A 87 -1.23 -3.07 -16.55
C ASN A 87 -0.95 -3.17 -18.06
N GLN A 88 -1.58 -4.14 -18.76
CA GLN A 88 -1.42 -4.30 -20.21
C GLN A 88 -1.99 -3.09 -20.98
N ARG A 89 -3.22 -2.67 -20.64
CA ARG A 89 -3.85 -1.50 -21.27
C ARG A 89 -3.11 -0.21 -20.95
N ALA A 90 -2.69 -0.02 -19.70
CA ALA A 90 -1.96 1.17 -19.28
C ALA A 90 -0.60 1.29 -19.98
N ASP A 91 0.12 0.19 -20.16
CA ASP A 91 1.38 0.18 -20.91
C ASP A 91 1.18 0.60 -22.36
N LEU A 92 0.12 0.13 -23.03
CA LEU A 92 -0.24 0.53 -24.37
C LEU A 92 -0.64 2.01 -24.46
N GLU A 93 -1.54 2.46 -23.59
CA GLU A 93 -2.02 3.85 -23.54
C GLU A 93 -0.88 4.85 -23.33
N LEU A 94 0.01 4.54 -22.39
CA LEU A 94 1.16 5.39 -22.08
C LEU A 94 2.18 5.40 -23.22
N SER A 95 2.47 4.24 -23.83
CA SER A 95 3.46 4.13 -24.91
C SER A 95 3.02 4.85 -26.19
N THR A 96 1.72 4.89 -26.46
CA THR A 96 1.17 5.60 -27.63
C THR A 96 0.97 7.10 -27.37
N GLY A 97 0.97 7.53 -26.10
CA GLY A 97 0.69 8.92 -25.73
C GLY A 97 -0.72 9.37 -26.14
N SER A 98 -1.70 8.46 -26.17
CA SER A 98 -3.06 8.68 -26.69
C SER A 98 -3.76 9.88 -26.07
N GLY A 99 -3.50 10.18 -24.78
CA GLY A 99 -4.17 11.22 -24.01
C GLY A 99 -5.66 10.91 -23.77
N ALA A 100 -6.04 9.63 -23.81
CA ALA A 100 -7.40 9.18 -23.53
C ALA A 100 -7.74 9.31 -22.05
N TYR A 101 -6.75 9.20 -21.18
CA TYR A 101 -6.89 9.35 -19.73
C TYR A 101 -6.11 10.55 -19.21
N ASP A 102 -6.73 11.28 -18.27
CA ASP A 102 -6.16 12.46 -17.60
C ASP A 102 -5.35 12.08 -16.35
N VAL A 103 -5.75 11.01 -15.65
CA VAL A 103 -5.08 10.46 -14.48
C VAL A 103 -5.02 8.94 -14.61
N MET A 104 -3.86 8.36 -14.30
CA MET A 104 -3.66 6.91 -14.32
C MET A 104 -2.97 6.42 -13.05
N ALA A 105 -3.21 5.18 -12.66
CA ALA A 105 -2.47 4.56 -11.57
C ALA A 105 -1.05 4.18 -12.02
N LEU A 106 -0.03 4.68 -11.35
CA LEU A 106 1.35 4.21 -11.49
C LEU A 106 1.53 2.97 -10.60
N THR A 107 1.78 1.81 -11.19
CA THR A 107 1.93 0.57 -10.43
C THR A 107 3.40 0.27 -10.12
N PHE A 108 3.66 -0.33 -8.95
CA PHE A 108 5.02 -0.62 -8.47
C PHE A 108 5.85 -1.48 -9.45
N ILE A 109 5.18 -2.33 -10.24
CA ILE A 109 5.86 -3.23 -11.20
C ILE A 109 6.39 -2.42 -12.39
N PHE A 110 5.65 -1.39 -12.81
CA PHE A 110 5.94 -0.63 -14.02
C PHE A 110 6.51 0.77 -13.74
N SER A 111 6.65 1.17 -12.47
CA SER A 111 7.11 2.52 -12.13
C SER A 111 8.46 2.86 -12.79
N GLY A 112 9.44 1.96 -12.73
CA GLY A 112 10.73 2.17 -13.36
C GLY A 112 10.66 2.32 -14.87
N LYS A 113 9.86 1.47 -15.54
CA LYS A 113 9.64 1.54 -17.00
C LYS A 113 8.95 2.84 -17.40
N TRP A 114 7.80 3.14 -16.79
CA TRP A 114 6.99 4.29 -17.23
C TRP A 114 7.63 5.64 -16.91
N ILE A 115 8.29 5.76 -15.75
CA ILE A 115 9.08 6.96 -15.40
C ILE A 115 10.30 7.07 -16.30
N GLY A 116 11.07 6.00 -16.48
CA GLY A 116 12.27 5.99 -17.30
C GLY A 116 12.01 6.28 -18.79
N ALA A 117 10.84 5.88 -19.32
CA ALA A 117 10.40 6.19 -20.68
C ALA A 117 9.81 7.61 -20.83
N GLY A 118 9.67 8.37 -19.74
CA GLY A 118 9.11 9.72 -19.80
C GLY A 118 7.58 9.76 -19.99
N TRP A 119 6.89 8.67 -19.67
CA TRP A 119 5.43 8.56 -19.88
C TRP A 119 4.61 9.17 -18.74
N ALA A 120 5.23 9.51 -17.62
CA ALA A 120 4.62 10.20 -16.49
C ALA A 120 5.09 11.67 -16.44
N SER A 121 4.18 12.58 -16.13
CA SER A 121 4.53 13.99 -15.91
C SER A 121 5.18 14.18 -14.54
N ARG A 122 6.19 15.05 -14.48
CA ARG A 122 6.78 15.49 -13.20
C ARG A 122 5.77 16.29 -12.39
N LEU A 123 5.66 16.00 -11.12
CA LEU A 123 4.70 16.65 -10.20
C LEU A 123 5.33 17.70 -9.27
N ASN A 124 6.65 17.90 -9.31
CA ASN A 124 7.36 18.81 -8.40
C ASN A 124 6.77 20.23 -8.38
N ASP A 125 6.46 20.79 -9.56
CA ASP A 125 5.93 22.16 -9.66
C ASP A 125 4.49 22.23 -9.13
N PHE A 126 3.68 21.17 -9.29
CA PHE A 126 2.36 21.06 -8.70
C PHE A 126 2.42 21.00 -7.18
N ILE A 127 3.33 20.20 -6.63
CA ILE A 127 3.55 20.07 -5.18
C ILE A 127 4.05 21.38 -4.60
N ALA A 128 5.00 22.06 -5.26
CA ALA A 128 5.58 23.30 -4.76
C ALA A 128 4.56 24.45 -4.67
N ARG A 129 3.59 24.51 -5.60
CA ARG A 129 2.55 25.56 -5.60
C ARG A 129 1.34 25.22 -4.72
N ASP A 130 1.26 24.00 -4.20
CA ASP A 130 0.13 23.50 -3.39
C ASP A 130 0.62 22.89 -2.05
N PRO A 131 1.05 23.71 -1.08
CA PRO A 131 1.52 23.23 0.22
C PRO A 131 0.48 22.41 0.99
N ALA A 132 -0.83 22.55 0.66
CA ALA A 132 -1.91 21.81 1.31
C ALA A 132 -1.87 20.30 1.01
N VAL A 133 -1.14 19.88 -0.04
CA VAL A 133 -0.89 18.46 -0.32
C VAL A 133 -0.13 17.80 0.82
N ASP A 134 0.70 18.55 1.56
CA ASP A 134 1.53 18.01 2.65
C ASP A 134 2.28 16.75 2.22
N ALA A 135 3.15 16.91 1.21
CA ALA A 135 3.90 15.79 0.64
C ALA A 135 4.83 15.09 1.66
N ALA A 136 5.20 15.79 2.75
CA ALA A 136 6.02 15.25 3.82
C ALA A 136 5.27 14.24 4.70
N ASP A 137 3.94 14.27 4.72
CA ASP A 137 3.10 13.31 5.44
C ASP A 137 3.04 11.93 4.77
N PHE A 138 3.44 11.81 3.51
CA PHE A 138 3.58 10.49 2.88
C PHE A 138 4.79 9.74 3.44
N ILE A 139 4.58 8.49 3.84
CA ILE A 139 5.64 7.64 4.39
C ILE A 139 6.72 7.41 3.32
N SER A 140 7.99 7.53 3.70
CA SER A 140 9.14 7.50 2.77
C SER A 140 9.17 6.27 1.86
N GLY A 141 8.87 5.08 2.40
CA GLY A 141 8.80 3.84 1.61
C GLY A 141 7.63 3.80 0.62
N ALA A 142 6.56 4.56 0.86
CA ALA A 142 5.48 4.72 -0.10
C ALA A 142 5.85 5.72 -1.21
N MET A 143 6.63 6.75 -0.88
CA MET A 143 7.09 7.72 -1.88
C MET A 143 8.22 7.20 -2.78
N ALA A 144 9.06 6.29 -2.29
CA ALA A 144 10.27 5.84 -2.99
C ALA A 144 9.99 5.35 -4.43
N PRO A 145 9.04 4.43 -4.71
CA PRO A 145 8.77 3.97 -6.07
C PRO A 145 8.01 4.98 -6.95
N MET A 146 7.60 6.12 -6.39
CA MET A 146 6.91 7.22 -7.09
C MET A 146 7.88 8.26 -7.63
N LYS A 147 9.19 8.04 -7.44
CA LYS A 147 10.27 8.98 -7.78
C LYS A 147 11.19 8.43 -8.86
N GLY A 148 11.77 9.36 -9.64
CA GLY A 148 12.93 9.15 -10.48
C GLY A 148 14.01 10.17 -10.09
N GLY A 149 15.04 9.74 -9.35
CA GLY A 149 15.97 10.66 -8.70
C GLY A 149 15.28 11.58 -7.69
N ASN A 150 15.41 12.90 -7.88
CA ASN A 150 14.76 13.91 -7.04
C ASN A 150 13.34 14.28 -7.50
N ASP A 151 12.92 13.80 -8.67
CA ASP A 151 11.63 14.15 -9.24
C ASP A 151 10.53 13.18 -8.78
N VAL A 152 9.35 13.74 -8.48
CA VAL A 152 8.13 13.02 -8.11
C VAL A 152 7.24 12.89 -9.34
N PHE A 153 6.74 11.69 -9.63
CA PHE A 153 5.91 11.40 -10.79
C PHE A 153 4.50 10.93 -10.42
N ALA A 154 4.29 10.52 -9.17
CA ALA A 154 2.97 10.15 -8.67
C ALA A 154 2.85 10.44 -7.17
N LEU A 155 1.61 10.59 -6.67
CA LEU A 155 1.32 10.58 -5.24
C LEU A 155 0.74 9.23 -4.84
N PRO A 156 1.29 8.56 -3.80
CA PRO A 156 0.87 7.22 -3.44
C PRO A 156 -0.53 7.21 -2.82
N PHE A 157 -1.44 6.39 -3.36
CA PHE A 157 -2.79 6.22 -2.81
C PHE A 157 -2.95 4.92 -2.02
N VAL A 158 -2.08 3.94 -2.26
CA VAL A 158 -2.08 2.66 -1.56
C VAL A 158 -0.68 2.07 -1.47
N ALA A 159 -0.38 1.43 -0.35
CA ALA A 159 0.84 0.67 -0.13
C ALA A 159 0.51 -0.67 0.53
N GLU A 160 0.57 -1.75 -0.22
CA GLU A 160 0.33 -3.09 0.29
C GLU A 160 1.60 -3.64 0.95
N SER A 161 1.60 -3.74 2.27
CA SER A 161 2.66 -4.41 3.03
C SER A 161 2.47 -5.91 3.03
N THR A 162 3.53 -6.68 2.89
CA THR A 162 3.47 -8.12 3.16
C THR A 162 3.41 -8.34 4.67
N LEU A 163 2.37 -9.02 5.14
CA LEU A 163 2.23 -9.48 6.51
C LEU A 163 1.98 -10.99 6.56
N MET A 164 2.17 -11.57 7.72
CA MET A 164 1.78 -12.93 8.05
C MET A 164 0.54 -12.91 8.92
N VAL A 165 -0.50 -13.66 8.54
CA VAL A 165 -1.59 -14.04 9.42
C VAL A 165 -1.43 -15.51 9.80
N TYR A 166 -1.64 -15.85 11.06
CA TYR A 166 -1.46 -17.20 11.58
C TYR A 166 -2.56 -17.60 12.55
N ARG A 167 -2.84 -18.87 12.70
CA ARG A 167 -3.79 -19.46 13.64
C ARG A 167 -3.16 -19.57 15.03
N ARG A 168 -3.48 -18.64 15.94
CA ARG A 168 -2.99 -18.64 17.32
C ARG A 168 -3.33 -19.95 18.04
N ASP A 169 -4.60 -20.37 17.95
CA ASP A 169 -5.11 -21.59 18.58
C ASP A 169 -4.35 -22.85 18.14
N VAL A 170 -3.88 -22.90 16.88
CA VAL A 170 -3.12 -24.03 16.35
C VAL A 170 -1.70 -24.05 16.94
N PHE A 171 -1.02 -22.91 16.98
CA PHE A 171 0.31 -22.81 17.57
C PHE A 171 0.30 -23.06 19.07
N GLU A 172 -0.67 -22.49 19.81
CA GLU A 172 -0.88 -22.70 21.24
C GLU A 172 -1.12 -24.19 21.55
N LYS A 173 -2.03 -24.85 20.81
CA LYS A 173 -2.32 -26.28 20.97
C LYS A 173 -1.09 -27.16 20.70
N ALA A 174 -0.24 -26.77 19.77
CA ALA A 174 1.01 -27.49 19.46
C ALA A 174 2.15 -27.17 20.42
N GLY A 175 1.99 -26.22 21.36
CA GLY A 175 3.04 -25.74 22.25
C GLY A 175 4.16 -25.02 21.52
N LEU A 176 3.88 -24.41 20.36
CA LEU A 176 4.86 -23.76 19.50
C LEU A 176 4.75 -22.23 19.59
N LYS A 177 5.88 -21.56 19.51
CA LYS A 177 5.94 -20.11 19.32
C LYS A 177 5.58 -19.75 17.85
N VAL A 178 5.12 -18.54 17.65
CA VAL A 178 4.98 -17.96 16.30
C VAL A 178 6.36 -17.97 15.63
N PRO A 179 6.48 -18.46 14.38
CA PRO A 179 7.77 -18.56 13.69
C PRO A 179 8.38 -17.18 13.46
N ASP A 180 9.62 -16.98 13.94
CA ASP A 180 10.39 -15.76 13.73
C ASP A 180 11.20 -15.82 12.43
N THR A 181 11.59 -17.02 12.02
CA THR A 181 12.32 -17.26 10.77
C THR A 181 11.57 -18.23 9.85
N PHE A 182 11.92 -18.25 8.56
CA PHE A 182 11.39 -19.24 7.62
C PHE A 182 11.85 -20.67 7.97
N ASP A 183 13.01 -20.85 8.59
CA ASP A 183 13.45 -22.15 9.10
C ASP A 183 12.60 -22.59 10.28
N ASP A 184 12.18 -21.68 11.19
CA ASP A 184 11.21 -21.99 12.25
C ASP A 184 9.87 -22.41 11.66
N LEU A 185 9.39 -21.72 10.61
CA LEU A 185 8.15 -22.06 9.94
C LEU A 185 8.22 -23.46 9.32
N LEU A 186 9.33 -23.79 8.65
CA LEU A 186 9.56 -25.14 8.10
C LEU A 186 9.58 -26.21 9.20
N ALA A 187 10.20 -25.91 10.34
CA ALA A 187 10.27 -26.85 11.48
C ALA A 187 8.91 -27.03 12.18
N ALA A 188 8.09 -25.98 12.20
CA ALA A 188 6.74 -26.01 12.77
C ALA A 188 5.74 -26.72 11.83
N ALA A 189 5.88 -26.58 10.52
CA ALA A 189 4.91 -27.00 9.52
C ALA A 189 4.43 -28.45 9.67
N PRO A 190 5.29 -29.47 9.82
CA PRO A 190 4.84 -30.87 9.99
C PRO A 190 4.08 -31.10 11.31
N LYS A 191 4.24 -30.23 12.32
CA LYS A 191 3.60 -30.36 13.64
C LYS A 191 2.22 -29.72 13.70
N ILE A 192 1.94 -28.75 12.80
CA ILE A 192 0.71 -27.96 12.81
C ILE A 192 -0.25 -28.32 11.67
N GLN A 193 0.18 -29.08 10.67
CA GLN A 193 -0.75 -29.50 9.62
C GLN A 193 -1.55 -30.73 10.02
N THR A 194 -2.76 -30.83 9.46
CA THR A 194 -3.65 -32.00 9.57
C THR A 194 -4.15 -32.38 8.18
N PRO A 195 -4.89 -33.48 8.01
CA PRO A 195 -5.53 -33.78 6.72
C PRO A 195 -6.43 -32.65 6.21
N GLU A 196 -7.15 -31.93 7.10
CA GLU A 196 -8.11 -30.88 6.77
C GLU A 196 -7.47 -29.48 6.70
N MET A 197 -6.29 -29.29 7.29
CA MET A 197 -5.62 -28.01 7.39
C MET A 197 -4.15 -28.10 7.03
N LYS A 198 -3.73 -27.38 6.01
CA LYS A 198 -2.32 -27.25 5.63
C LYS A 198 -1.58 -26.26 6.52
N ALA A 199 -0.27 -26.44 6.68
CA ALA A 199 0.53 -25.56 7.52
C ALA A 199 0.72 -24.16 6.89
N TYR A 200 0.84 -24.10 5.56
CA TYR A 200 1.20 -22.89 4.84
C TYR A 200 0.29 -22.63 3.64
N MET A 201 0.07 -21.38 3.32
CA MET A 201 -0.52 -20.93 2.06
C MET A 201 0.11 -19.59 1.65
N GLY A 202 0.33 -19.42 0.36
CA GLY A 202 0.66 -18.16 -0.29
C GLY A 202 -0.11 -18.05 -1.59
N ARG A 203 0.07 -16.96 -2.35
CA ARG A 203 -0.53 -16.84 -3.69
C ARG A 203 0.25 -17.70 -4.69
N GLY A 204 -0.38 -18.00 -5.83
CA GLY A 204 0.22 -18.80 -6.88
C GLY A 204 1.15 -18.04 -7.83
N LEU A 205 1.36 -18.63 -9.01
CA LEU A 205 2.36 -18.21 -10.01
C LEU A 205 2.37 -16.71 -10.31
N GLY A 206 1.21 -16.09 -10.52
CA GLY A 206 1.12 -14.66 -10.83
C GLY A 206 1.63 -13.73 -9.72
N GLY A 207 1.89 -14.25 -8.51
CA GLY A 207 2.38 -13.47 -7.37
C GLY A 207 3.72 -13.93 -6.81
N PHE A 208 4.37 -14.92 -7.40
CA PHE A 208 5.64 -15.45 -6.86
C PHE A 208 6.74 -14.40 -6.81
N HIS A 209 6.91 -13.59 -7.84
CA HIS A 209 7.87 -12.48 -7.86
C HIS A 209 7.56 -11.37 -6.82
N TRP A 210 6.35 -11.38 -6.25
CA TRP A 210 5.94 -10.50 -5.15
C TRP A 210 6.24 -11.10 -3.78
N ILE A 211 5.93 -12.39 -3.57
CA ILE A 211 6.08 -13.05 -2.27
C ILE A 211 7.50 -13.53 -2.00
N TRP A 212 8.16 -14.15 -3.01
CA TRP A 212 9.50 -14.72 -2.84
C TRP A 212 10.57 -13.72 -2.38
N PRO A 213 10.57 -12.42 -2.71
CA PRO A 213 11.56 -11.47 -2.19
C PRO A 213 11.63 -11.40 -0.66
N ASN A 214 10.55 -11.73 0.07
CA ASN A 214 10.61 -11.88 1.53
C ASN A 214 11.61 -12.98 1.94
N TYR A 215 11.67 -14.07 1.19
CA TYR A 215 12.61 -15.16 1.38
C TYR A 215 14.00 -14.81 0.85
N LEU A 216 14.06 -14.30 -0.38
CA LEU A 216 15.31 -13.97 -1.07
C LEU A 216 16.22 -13.12 -0.18
N PHE A 217 15.73 -11.99 0.27
CA PHE A 217 16.51 -11.06 1.10
C PHE A 217 16.75 -11.59 2.51
N ALA A 218 15.81 -12.36 3.08
CA ALA A 218 15.99 -12.98 4.39
C ALA A 218 17.18 -13.95 4.42
N TYR A 219 17.46 -14.62 3.32
CA TYR A 219 18.62 -15.49 3.17
C TYR A 219 19.87 -14.77 2.63
N GLY A 220 19.81 -13.46 2.37
CA GLY A 220 20.95 -12.67 1.85
C GLY A 220 21.10 -12.69 0.34
N GLY A 221 20.15 -13.33 -0.38
CA GLY A 221 20.13 -13.34 -1.84
C GLY A 221 19.72 -11.99 -2.42
N LYS A 222 19.90 -11.82 -3.73
CA LYS A 222 19.60 -10.58 -4.45
C LYS A 222 19.09 -10.87 -5.86
N PHE A 223 18.30 -9.96 -6.43
CA PHE A 223 18.01 -9.99 -7.87
C PHE A 223 19.22 -9.56 -8.70
N PHE A 224 19.85 -8.46 -8.30
CA PHE A 224 20.99 -7.83 -8.97
C PHE A 224 22.09 -7.49 -7.96
N ALA A 225 23.31 -7.34 -8.41
CA ALA A 225 24.46 -7.03 -7.56
C ALA A 225 24.29 -5.70 -6.81
N ASP A 226 23.91 -4.60 -7.53
CA ASP A 226 23.73 -3.26 -6.95
C ASP A 226 22.82 -2.39 -7.83
N PRO A 227 21.48 -2.62 -7.85
CA PRO A 227 20.58 -1.86 -8.68
C PRO A 227 20.43 -0.40 -8.19
N PRO A 228 20.39 0.61 -9.08
CA PRO A 228 20.41 0.49 -10.55
C PRO A 228 21.83 0.51 -11.18
N ARG A 229 22.90 0.58 -10.36
CA ARG A 229 24.29 0.78 -10.84
C ARG A 229 24.90 -0.47 -11.48
N ASP A 230 24.64 -1.63 -10.91
CA ASP A 230 25.10 -2.93 -11.41
C ASP A 230 23.92 -3.91 -11.46
N LEU A 231 23.43 -4.17 -12.67
CA LEU A 231 22.30 -5.05 -12.93
C LEU A 231 22.73 -6.50 -13.19
N THR A 232 23.99 -6.87 -12.86
CA THR A 232 24.42 -8.26 -12.94
C THR A 232 23.49 -9.15 -12.13
N PRO A 233 22.80 -10.15 -12.73
CA PRO A 233 21.89 -11.01 -12.02
C PRO A 233 22.58 -11.85 -10.95
N MET A 234 21.95 -12.02 -9.80
CA MET A 234 22.46 -12.79 -8.65
C MET A 234 21.54 -13.95 -8.27
N LEU A 235 20.71 -14.40 -9.21
CA LEU A 235 19.70 -15.45 -8.95
C LEU A 235 20.34 -16.82 -8.70
N ALA A 236 21.51 -17.10 -9.23
CA ALA A 236 22.23 -18.36 -9.06
C ALA A 236 23.21 -18.36 -7.86
N SER A 237 23.21 -17.31 -7.02
CA SER A 237 24.01 -17.33 -5.78
C SER A 237 23.51 -18.41 -4.82
N ALA A 238 24.36 -18.88 -3.92
CA ALA A 238 24.01 -19.90 -2.93
C ALA A 238 22.82 -19.46 -2.05
N GLU A 239 22.80 -18.19 -1.66
CA GLU A 239 21.75 -17.58 -0.85
C GLU A 239 20.41 -17.50 -1.61
N SER A 240 20.45 -17.12 -2.88
CA SER A 240 19.25 -17.06 -3.74
C SER A 240 18.67 -18.46 -3.98
N ILE A 241 19.53 -19.45 -4.27
CA ILE A 241 19.13 -20.85 -4.42
C ILE A 241 18.54 -21.39 -3.11
N LYS A 242 19.17 -21.13 -1.96
CA LYS A 242 18.66 -21.56 -0.65
C LYS A 242 17.29 -20.99 -0.34
N SER A 243 17.09 -19.70 -0.61
CA SER A 243 15.79 -19.03 -0.42
C SER A 243 14.69 -19.64 -1.29
N ALA A 244 15.02 -19.99 -2.55
CA ALA A 244 14.08 -20.63 -3.48
C ALA A 244 13.75 -22.07 -3.08
N GLU A 245 14.72 -22.78 -2.49
CA GLU A 245 14.53 -24.14 -1.94
C GLU A 245 13.54 -24.14 -0.77
N VAL A 246 13.73 -23.22 0.20
CA VAL A 246 12.85 -23.06 1.35
C VAL A 246 11.42 -22.66 0.89
N PHE A 247 11.32 -21.70 -0.04
CA PHE A 247 10.06 -21.33 -0.66
C PHE A 247 9.37 -22.56 -1.31
N GLY A 248 10.09 -23.28 -2.17
CA GLY A 248 9.54 -24.45 -2.87
C GLY A 248 9.09 -25.55 -1.94
N ARG A 249 9.80 -25.80 -0.83
CA ARG A 249 9.39 -26.78 0.17
C ARG A 249 8.10 -26.41 0.87
N LEU A 250 7.94 -25.16 1.31
CA LEU A 250 6.70 -24.68 1.94
C LEU A 250 5.49 -24.87 0.99
N TYR A 251 5.66 -24.58 -0.28
CA TYR A 251 4.59 -24.75 -1.28
C TYR A 251 4.30 -26.21 -1.60
N ARG A 252 5.33 -27.03 -1.80
CA ARG A 252 5.16 -28.42 -2.22
C ARG A 252 4.72 -29.35 -1.10
N GLU A 253 5.31 -29.20 0.10
CA GLU A 253 5.13 -30.14 1.20
C GLU A 253 3.99 -29.71 2.16
N PHE A 254 3.73 -28.41 2.28
CA PHE A 254 2.88 -27.86 3.33
C PHE A 254 1.71 -27.00 2.86
N SER A 255 1.51 -26.86 1.54
CA SER A 255 0.36 -26.15 0.97
C SER A 255 -0.65 -27.12 0.32
N VAL A 256 -1.81 -26.56 -0.05
CA VAL A 256 -2.81 -27.34 -0.78
C VAL A 256 -2.31 -27.71 -2.17
N PRO A 257 -2.64 -28.91 -2.69
CA PRO A 257 -2.33 -29.26 -4.08
C PRO A 257 -2.91 -28.23 -5.06
N GLY A 258 -2.10 -27.84 -6.06
CA GLY A 258 -2.54 -26.89 -7.08
C GLY A 258 -2.53 -25.42 -6.63
N VAL A 259 -1.94 -25.10 -5.48
CA VAL A 259 -1.81 -23.71 -4.97
C VAL A 259 -1.12 -22.77 -5.97
N GLN A 260 -0.32 -23.31 -6.89
CA GLN A 260 0.35 -22.54 -7.94
C GLN A 260 -0.64 -21.83 -8.88
N SER A 261 -1.88 -22.33 -9.00
CA SER A 261 -2.95 -21.71 -9.80
C SER A 261 -3.82 -20.73 -9.00
N TYR A 262 -3.59 -20.59 -7.69
CA TYR A 262 -4.41 -19.74 -6.84
C TYR A 262 -4.07 -18.26 -7.04
N ALA A 263 -5.11 -17.45 -7.22
CA ALA A 263 -5.03 -16.02 -7.03
C ALA A 263 -5.32 -15.65 -5.56
N GLU A 264 -5.20 -14.38 -5.23
CA GLU A 264 -5.36 -13.85 -3.88
C GLU A 264 -6.71 -14.24 -3.22
N PRO A 265 -7.86 -14.21 -3.93
CA PRO A 265 -9.14 -14.58 -3.34
C PRO A 265 -9.21 -16.04 -2.88
N GLN A 266 -8.62 -16.98 -3.65
CA GLN A 266 -8.59 -18.39 -3.25
C GLN A 266 -7.68 -18.61 -2.04
N SER A 267 -6.50 -17.95 -2.01
CA SER A 267 -5.54 -18.07 -0.92
C SER A 267 -6.08 -17.48 0.38
N SER A 268 -6.61 -16.25 0.34
CA SER A 268 -7.25 -15.63 1.52
C SER A 268 -8.49 -16.40 1.98
N GLY A 269 -9.29 -16.93 1.03
CA GLY A 269 -10.42 -17.81 1.32
C GLY A 269 -10.01 -19.05 2.09
N GLY A 270 -8.88 -19.66 1.76
CA GLY A 270 -8.32 -20.78 2.50
C GLY A 270 -8.04 -20.48 3.97
N MET A 271 -7.51 -19.29 4.26
CA MET A 271 -7.29 -18.82 5.63
C MET A 271 -8.62 -18.52 6.35
N MET A 272 -9.53 -17.78 5.71
CA MET A 272 -10.85 -17.44 6.28
C MET A 272 -11.67 -18.68 6.64
N GLU A 273 -11.59 -19.75 5.83
CA GLU A 273 -12.24 -21.04 6.08
C GLU A 273 -11.52 -21.91 7.11
N GLY A 274 -10.32 -21.54 7.56
CA GLY A 274 -9.51 -22.32 8.50
C GLY A 274 -8.77 -23.51 7.87
N ARG A 275 -8.60 -23.52 6.55
CA ARG A 275 -7.91 -24.60 5.81
C ARG A 275 -6.39 -24.45 5.79
N THR A 276 -5.86 -23.37 6.37
CA THR A 276 -4.42 -23.17 6.54
C THR A 276 -4.09 -22.56 7.90
N ALA A 277 -2.90 -22.90 8.43
CA ALA A 277 -2.42 -22.37 9.70
C ALA A 277 -1.64 -21.05 9.55
N VAL A 278 -0.95 -20.84 8.41
CA VAL A 278 -0.16 -19.63 8.12
C VAL A 278 -0.45 -19.19 6.69
N TYR A 279 -0.70 -17.89 6.52
CA TYR A 279 -0.83 -17.24 5.22
C TYR A 279 0.01 -15.96 5.21
N ILE A 280 0.85 -15.82 4.17
CA ILE A 280 1.73 -14.67 3.97
C ILE A 280 1.36 -14.00 2.66
N ASP A 281 0.91 -12.75 2.72
CA ASP A 281 0.51 -11.99 1.54
C ASP A 281 0.39 -10.48 1.85
N ALA A 282 -0.10 -9.72 0.86
CA ALA A 282 -0.42 -8.32 0.99
C ALA A 282 -1.49 -8.06 2.05
N LEU A 283 -1.35 -6.94 2.74
CA LEU A 283 -2.16 -6.54 3.89
C LEU A 283 -3.67 -6.58 3.63
N ALA A 284 -4.13 -6.15 2.44
CA ALA A 284 -5.54 -6.20 2.07
C ALA A 284 -6.11 -7.64 2.08
N TRP A 285 -5.30 -8.64 1.76
CA TRP A 285 -5.73 -10.03 1.68
C TRP A 285 -5.59 -10.78 2.99
N VAL A 286 -4.48 -10.58 3.73
CA VAL A 286 -4.34 -11.19 5.06
C VAL A 286 -5.32 -10.60 6.07
N GLY A 287 -5.67 -9.32 5.92
CA GLY A 287 -6.64 -8.62 6.76
C GLY A 287 -8.04 -9.21 6.71
N LEU A 288 -8.42 -9.86 5.60
CA LEU A 288 -9.72 -10.54 5.48
C LEU A 288 -9.90 -11.67 6.51
N ALA A 289 -8.82 -12.21 7.06
CA ALA A 289 -8.89 -13.19 8.15
C ALA A 289 -9.50 -12.62 9.44
N ALA A 290 -9.47 -11.29 9.63
CA ALA A 290 -10.11 -10.60 10.75
C ALA A 290 -11.54 -10.09 10.42
N ASP A 291 -12.04 -10.26 9.20
CA ASP A 291 -13.37 -9.79 8.79
C ASP A 291 -14.48 -10.54 9.57
N PRO A 292 -15.28 -9.85 10.41
CA PRO A 292 -16.32 -10.48 11.22
C PRO A 292 -17.45 -11.09 10.40
N ALA A 293 -17.66 -10.60 9.16
CA ALA A 293 -18.74 -11.07 8.29
C ALA A 293 -18.33 -12.28 7.43
N LYS A 294 -17.02 -12.48 7.19
CA LYS A 294 -16.53 -13.47 6.20
C LYS A 294 -15.66 -14.56 6.80
N SER A 295 -14.92 -14.27 7.88
CA SER A 295 -13.92 -15.20 8.40
C SER A 295 -14.47 -16.07 9.53
N LYS A 296 -14.38 -17.38 9.37
CA LYS A 296 -14.68 -18.39 10.40
C LYS A 296 -13.61 -18.48 11.49
N VAL A 297 -12.47 -17.80 11.30
CA VAL A 297 -11.30 -17.86 12.20
C VAL A 297 -10.93 -16.51 12.81
N LYS A 298 -11.75 -15.47 12.63
CA LYS A 298 -11.47 -14.09 13.04
C LYS A 298 -10.96 -13.92 14.48
N ASP A 299 -11.51 -14.70 15.42
CA ASP A 299 -11.16 -14.64 16.83
C ASP A 299 -9.95 -15.52 17.21
N ARG A 300 -9.44 -16.31 16.25
CA ARG A 300 -8.37 -17.31 16.43
C ARG A 300 -7.08 -16.98 15.68
N VAL A 301 -7.04 -15.85 14.97
CA VAL A 301 -5.86 -15.44 14.21
C VAL A 301 -5.02 -14.41 14.97
N GLY A 302 -3.74 -14.37 14.66
CA GLY A 302 -2.80 -13.31 15.01
C GLY A 302 -2.12 -12.79 13.77
N PHE A 303 -1.52 -11.60 13.87
CA PHE A 303 -0.82 -10.95 12.76
C PHE A 303 0.61 -10.62 13.19
N ALA A 304 1.55 -10.77 12.26
CA ALA A 304 2.95 -10.47 12.48
C ALA A 304 3.62 -10.02 11.16
N LEU A 305 4.85 -9.51 11.26
CA LEU A 305 5.70 -9.38 10.09
C LEU A 305 6.00 -10.79 9.52
N PRO A 306 6.25 -10.93 8.20
CA PRO A 306 6.70 -12.19 7.63
C PRO A 306 7.95 -12.71 8.35
N PRO A 307 8.19 -14.02 8.40
CA PRO A 307 9.41 -14.55 8.98
C PRO A 307 10.67 -13.97 8.36
N GLY A 308 11.72 -13.86 9.14
CA GLY A 308 13.06 -13.49 8.69
C GLY A 308 13.92 -14.70 8.32
N GLY A 309 15.22 -14.48 8.27
CA GLY A 309 16.24 -15.51 8.04
C GLY A 309 17.61 -15.06 8.51
N PRO A 310 18.69 -15.73 8.11
CA PRO A 310 20.06 -15.41 8.56
C PRO A 310 20.51 -13.97 8.30
N ALA A 311 20.02 -13.34 7.22
CA ALA A 311 20.35 -11.96 6.88
C ALA A 311 19.39 -10.92 7.50
N GLY A 312 18.35 -11.38 8.18
CA GLY A 312 17.33 -10.52 8.80
C GLY A 312 15.93 -10.68 8.20
N ARG A 313 15.12 -9.67 8.36
CA ARG A 313 13.70 -9.65 7.94
C ARG A 313 13.49 -8.53 6.91
N PHE A 314 12.93 -8.86 5.76
CA PHE A 314 12.77 -7.92 4.64
C PHE A 314 11.34 -7.99 4.06
N PRO A 315 10.33 -7.50 4.80
CA PRO A 315 8.96 -7.49 4.32
C PRO A 315 8.84 -6.60 3.09
N GLN A 316 7.99 -6.99 2.15
CA GLN A 316 7.82 -6.27 0.90
C GLN A 316 6.66 -5.27 0.99
N ALA A 317 6.74 -4.20 0.20
CA ALA A 317 5.64 -3.25 0.01
C ALA A 317 5.36 -3.09 -1.50
N ALA A 318 4.09 -3.21 -1.92
CA ALA A 318 3.65 -2.84 -3.26
C ALA A 318 2.94 -1.51 -3.19
N VAL A 319 3.51 -0.50 -3.81
CA VAL A 319 2.97 0.86 -3.77
C VAL A 319 2.39 1.24 -5.12
N HIS A 320 1.21 1.84 -5.09
CA HIS A 320 0.57 2.40 -6.28
C HIS A 320 0.28 3.88 -6.06
N GLY A 321 0.58 4.70 -7.05
CA GLY A 321 0.36 6.13 -7.00
C GLY A 321 -0.56 6.61 -8.12
N LEU A 322 -1.10 7.80 -8.00
CA LEU A 322 -1.81 8.49 -9.06
C LEU A 322 -0.82 9.40 -9.80
N GLN A 323 -0.72 9.23 -11.10
CA GLN A 323 0.14 10.00 -12.01
C GLN A 323 -0.69 10.79 -13.01
N ILE A 324 -0.10 11.84 -13.57
CA ILE A 324 -0.58 12.53 -14.76
C ILE A 324 0.20 11.98 -15.95
N PRO A 325 -0.42 11.29 -16.93
CA PRO A 325 0.26 10.86 -18.14
C PRO A 325 0.93 12.03 -18.85
N ALA A 326 2.07 11.82 -19.50
CA ALA A 326 2.77 12.88 -20.26
C ALA A 326 1.87 13.48 -21.34
N GLY A 327 1.04 12.65 -22.02
CA GLY A 327 0.08 13.04 -23.05
C GLY A 327 -1.24 13.65 -22.54
N ALA A 328 -1.45 13.74 -21.23
CA ALA A 328 -2.69 14.30 -20.65
C ALA A 328 -2.86 15.78 -21.00
N LYS A 329 -4.08 16.16 -21.42
CA LYS A 329 -4.40 17.50 -21.92
C LYS A 329 -4.82 18.49 -20.83
N GLN A 330 -5.29 18.00 -19.70
CA GLN A 330 -5.89 18.78 -18.60
C GLN A 330 -5.10 18.64 -17.30
N LYS A 331 -3.76 18.85 -17.33
CA LYS A 331 -2.88 18.54 -16.19
C LYS A 331 -3.23 19.25 -14.90
N ASP A 332 -3.69 20.52 -14.96
CA ASP A 332 -4.12 21.25 -13.75
C ASP A 332 -5.43 20.67 -13.16
N VAL A 333 -6.37 20.27 -14.02
CA VAL A 333 -7.60 19.60 -13.59
C VAL A 333 -7.29 18.22 -13.00
N SER A 334 -6.33 17.50 -13.61
CA SER A 334 -5.83 16.20 -13.10
C SER A 334 -5.22 16.34 -11.72
N TRP A 335 -4.46 17.42 -11.49
CA TRP A 335 -3.86 17.71 -10.18
C TRP A 335 -4.92 17.91 -9.10
N GLU A 336 -6.02 18.61 -9.38
CA GLU A 336 -7.13 18.79 -8.42
C GLU A 336 -7.67 17.44 -7.94
N PHE A 337 -7.80 16.48 -8.85
CA PHE A 337 -8.26 15.13 -8.48
C PHE A 337 -7.20 14.37 -7.68
N ILE A 338 -5.93 14.37 -8.12
CA ILE A 338 -4.85 13.64 -7.45
C ILE A 338 -4.69 14.12 -6.01
N ARG A 339 -4.58 15.45 -5.79
CA ARG A 339 -4.42 16.01 -4.45
C ARG A 339 -5.58 15.70 -3.52
N TRP A 340 -6.83 15.70 -4.06
CA TRP A 340 -8.02 15.34 -3.29
C TRP A 340 -8.05 13.84 -2.99
N ALA A 341 -7.90 13.00 -4.02
CA ALA A 341 -7.95 11.55 -3.88
C ALA A 341 -6.87 10.99 -2.95
N THR A 342 -5.72 11.65 -2.83
CA THR A 342 -4.61 11.25 -1.96
C THR A 342 -4.53 12.06 -0.66
N SER A 343 -5.54 12.92 -0.37
CA SER A 343 -5.56 13.70 0.86
C SER A 343 -5.74 12.83 2.10
N LYS A 344 -5.32 13.35 3.26
CA LYS A 344 -5.50 12.66 4.53
C LYS A 344 -6.99 12.47 4.88
N GLU A 345 -7.83 13.42 4.49
CA GLU A 345 -9.27 13.37 4.72
C GLU A 345 -9.93 12.24 3.93
N VAL A 346 -9.63 12.14 2.62
CA VAL A 346 -10.17 11.08 1.77
C VAL A 346 -9.61 9.72 2.16
N MET A 347 -8.31 9.62 2.41
CA MET A 347 -7.66 8.38 2.83
C MET A 347 -8.19 7.90 4.18
N GLY A 348 -8.39 8.81 5.14
CA GLY A 348 -9.01 8.51 6.43
C GLY A 348 -10.45 8.02 6.28
N LYS A 349 -11.28 8.69 5.48
CA LYS A 349 -12.66 8.26 5.18
C LYS A 349 -12.69 6.87 4.56
N ILE A 350 -11.82 6.57 3.60
CA ILE A 350 -11.73 5.24 2.99
C ILE A 350 -11.33 4.21 4.02
N ALA A 351 -10.32 4.49 4.86
CA ALA A 351 -9.92 3.60 5.93
C ALA A 351 -11.04 3.36 6.95
N ASP A 352 -11.91 4.35 7.20
CA ASP A 352 -13.04 4.22 8.13
C ASP A 352 -14.23 3.46 7.54
N THR A 353 -14.49 3.56 6.24
CA THR A 353 -15.68 2.97 5.61
C THR A 353 -15.50 1.53 5.18
N VAL A 354 -14.31 1.14 4.75
CA VAL A 354 -13.99 -0.22 4.29
C VAL A 354 -12.89 -0.85 5.14
N ILE A 355 -12.75 -2.17 5.11
CA ILE A 355 -11.58 -2.86 5.71
C ILE A 355 -10.40 -2.64 4.75
N TYR A 356 -9.71 -1.51 4.95
CA TYR A 356 -8.62 -1.10 4.08
C TYR A 356 -7.48 -0.43 4.86
N PRO A 357 -6.57 -1.20 5.46
CA PRO A 357 -5.49 -0.66 6.30
C PRO A 357 -4.25 -0.16 5.51
N ALA A 358 -4.20 -0.32 4.18
CA ALA A 358 -3.01 -0.09 3.36
C ALA A 358 -2.79 1.40 3.00
N VAL A 359 -2.91 2.30 3.98
CA VAL A 359 -2.77 3.75 3.83
C VAL A 359 -1.31 4.18 3.66
N THR A 360 -1.08 5.35 3.06
CA THR A 360 0.26 5.83 2.73
C THR A 360 0.68 7.07 3.50
N ARG A 361 -0.22 7.65 4.32
CA ARG A 361 0.04 8.86 5.13
C ARG A 361 0.30 8.53 6.58
N ALA A 362 1.37 9.10 7.13
CA ALA A 362 1.76 8.92 8.53
C ALA A 362 0.70 9.44 9.51
N SER A 363 0.07 10.58 9.20
CA SER A 363 -0.98 11.17 10.02
C SER A 363 -2.23 10.30 10.11
N VAL A 364 -2.60 9.58 9.04
CA VAL A 364 -3.73 8.65 9.04
C VAL A 364 -3.41 7.41 9.89
N LEU A 365 -2.23 6.81 9.72
CA LEU A 365 -1.77 5.69 10.55
C LEU A 365 -1.72 6.04 12.05
N ALA A 366 -1.35 7.28 12.38
CA ALA A 366 -1.24 7.74 13.76
C ALA A 366 -2.60 8.08 14.39
N SER A 367 -3.68 8.19 13.61
CA SER A 367 -5.00 8.59 14.12
C SER A 367 -5.57 7.54 15.07
N SER A 368 -6.28 8.01 16.11
CA SER A 368 -6.92 7.13 17.09
C SER A 368 -7.99 6.22 16.45
N ALA A 369 -8.78 6.75 15.51
CA ALA A 369 -9.78 6.00 14.77
C ALA A 369 -9.16 4.83 13.99
N TYR A 370 -8.06 5.09 13.27
CA TYR A 370 -7.35 4.04 12.54
C TYR A 370 -6.82 2.96 13.48
N ARG A 371 -6.12 3.31 14.55
CA ARG A 371 -5.55 2.35 15.52
C ARG A 371 -6.62 1.51 16.18
N GLN A 372 -7.75 2.11 16.57
CA GLN A 372 -8.87 1.39 17.17
C GLN A 372 -9.47 0.37 16.20
N LYS A 373 -9.67 0.76 14.93
CA LYS A 373 -10.25 -0.11 13.90
C LYS A 373 -9.33 -1.26 13.49
N TYR A 374 -8.04 -0.99 13.40
CA TYR A 374 -7.03 -1.92 12.89
C TYR A 374 -6.16 -2.54 13.99
N SER A 375 -6.78 -2.84 15.13
CA SER A 375 -6.20 -3.67 16.19
C SER A 375 -6.80 -5.08 16.07
N TRP A 376 -6.09 -5.98 15.37
CA TRP A 376 -6.57 -7.31 15.04
C TRP A 376 -5.74 -8.40 15.71
N GLY A 377 -6.41 -9.39 16.33
CA GLY A 377 -5.71 -10.52 16.93
C GLY A 377 -4.66 -10.14 17.97
N GLY A 378 -4.82 -8.98 18.63
CA GLY A 378 -3.87 -8.45 19.61
C GLY A 378 -2.70 -7.66 18.96
N ALA A 379 -2.67 -7.51 17.64
CA ALA A 379 -1.63 -6.76 16.92
C ALA A 379 -2.13 -5.37 16.48
N ASP A 380 -1.30 -4.34 16.63
CA ASP A 380 -1.48 -3.03 16.00
C ASP A 380 -1.04 -3.13 14.52
N ILE A 381 -2.03 -3.25 13.63
CA ILE A 381 -1.79 -3.38 12.19
C ILE A 381 -1.12 -2.12 11.62
N GLY A 382 -1.45 -0.94 12.16
CA GLY A 382 -0.82 0.31 11.76
C GLY A 382 0.67 0.33 12.08
N ALA A 383 1.05 -0.16 13.25
CA ALA A 383 2.45 -0.28 13.64
C ALA A 383 3.21 -1.27 12.75
N LEU A 384 2.61 -2.45 12.45
CA LEU A 384 3.20 -3.43 11.54
C LEU A 384 3.36 -2.86 10.12
N HIS A 385 2.31 -2.23 9.59
CA HIS A 385 2.32 -1.62 8.27
C HIS A 385 3.35 -0.48 8.18
N GLY A 386 3.36 0.42 9.17
CA GLY A 386 4.34 1.51 9.25
C GLY A 386 5.78 1.01 9.33
N ALA A 387 6.04 -0.07 10.05
CA ALA A 387 7.36 -0.71 10.14
C ALA A 387 7.82 -1.25 8.77
N VAL A 388 6.92 -1.92 8.02
CA VAL A 388 7.21 -2.38 6.66
C VAL A 388 7.57 -1.21 5.75
N LEU A 389 6.75 -0.16 5.72
CA LEU A 389 6.99 1.00 4.85
C LEU A 389 8.28 1.75 5.22
N LYS A 390 8.57 1.90 6.52
CA LYS A 390 9.82 2.49 6.98
C LYS A 390 11.03 1.66 6.49
N GLN A 391 10.97 0.34 6.64
CA GLN A 391 12.04 -0.55 6.20
C GLN A 391 12.17 -0.57 4.67
N ALA A 392 11.06 -0.56 3.93
CA ALA A 392 11.05 -0.46 2.47
C ALA A 392 11.77 0.80 1.95
N GLY A 393 11.71 1.90 2.70
CA GLY A 393 12.44 3.13 2.42
C GLY A 393 13.96 3.01 2.50
N ALA A 394 14.51 1.93 3.08
CA ALA A 394 15.96 1.68 3.14
C ALA A 394 16.60 1.26 1.80
N GLY A 395 15.80 1.12 0.73
CA GLY A 395 16.31 0.95 -0.64
C GLY A 395 16.50 -0.50 -1.11
N TYR A 396 16.29 -1.53 -0.28
CA TYR A 396 16.46 -2.93 -0.72
C TYR A 396 15.47 -3.33 -1.83
N MET A 397 14.40 -2.56 -2.02
CA MET A 397 13.43 -2.79 -3.10
C MET A 397 13.77 -2.09 -4.42
N ALA A 398 14.96 -1.48 -4.55
CA ALA A 398 15.39 -0.78 -5.78
C ALA A 398 15.37 -1.68 -7.03
N TYR A 399 15.45 -2.99 -6.89
CA TYR A 399 15.32 -3.93 -8.00
C TYR A 399 14.01 -3.76 -8.80
N ARG A 400 12.94 -3.29 -8.16
CA ARG A 400 11.62 -3.08 -8.80
C ARG A 400 11.57 -1.84 -9.69
N THR A 401 12.47 -0.88 -9.48
CA THR A 401 12.56 0.32 -10.31
C THR A 401 13.41 0.12 -11.56
N VAL A 402 13.97 -1.09 -11.76
CA VAL A 402 14.65 -1.45 -13.00
C VAL A 402 13.62 -1.57 -14.13
N PRO A 403 13.76 -0.83 -15.24
CA PRO A 403 12.74 -0.82 -16.32
C PRO A 403 12.43 -2.20 -16.89
N GLU A 404 13.39 -3.10 -16.90
CA GLU A 404 13.29 -4.47 -17.39
C GLU A 404 12.69 -5.45 -16.37
N PHE A 405 12.35 -4.98 -15.17
CA PHE A 405 11.88 -5.87 -14.10
C PHE A 405 10.58 -6.64 -14.44
N PRO A 406 9.57 -6.10 -15.16
CA PRO A 406 8.37 -6.87 -15.48
C PRO A 406 8.66 -8.25 -16.12
N PRO A 407 9.36 -8.37 -17.26
CA PRO A 407 9.68 -9.68 -17.83
C PRO A 407 10.65 -10.50 -16.96
N ILE A 408 11.49 -9.85 -16.15
CA ILE A 408 12.38 -10.54 -15.20
C ILE A 408 11.55 -11.17 -14.08
N GLY A 409 10.59 -10.46 -13.53
CA GLY A 409 9.67 -10.97 -12.51
C GLY A 409 8.87 -12.18 -13.00
N ASP A 410 8.37 -12.12 -14.22
CA ASP A 410 7.65 -13.24 -14.86
C ASP A 410 8.57 -14.46 -14.99
N ARG A 411 9.80 -14.28 -15.47
CA ARG A 411 10.76 -15.38 -15.61
C ARG A 411 11.12 -16.02 -14.26
N VAL A 412 11.32 -15.20 -13.24
CA VAL A 412 11.57 -15.68 -11.87
C VAL A 412 10.36 -16.44 -11.34
N SER A 413 9.14 -15.96 -11.57
CA SER A 413 7.92 -16.65 -11.17
C SER A 413 7.79 -18.04 -11.82
N ILE A 414 8.21 -18.18 -13.07
CA ILE A 414 8.26 -19.49 -13.76
C ILE A 414 9.25 -20.43 -13.03
N ALA A 415 10.46 -19.97 -12.74
CA ALA A 415 11.45 -20.79 -12.01
C ALA A 415 10.93 -21.25 -10.65
N LEU A 416 10.30 -20.34 -9.90
CA LEU A 416 9.72 -20.65 -8.59
C LEU A 416 8.54 -21.64 -8.71
N SER A 417 7.78 -21.59 -9.81
CA SER A 417 6.75 -22.59 -10.12
C SER A 417 7.36 -23.97 -10.37
N GLU A 418 8.41 -24.04 -11.19
CA GLU A 418 9.15 -25.29 -11.45
C GLU A 418 9.69 -25.92 -10.15
N ILE A 419 10.17 -25.09 -9.22
CA ILE A 419 10.67 -25.52 -7.91
C ILE A 419 9.54 -25.98 -6.99
N SER A 420 8.45 -25.20 -6.92
CA SER A 420 7.31 -25.47 -6.03
C SER A 420 6.50 -26.69 -6.44
N THR A 421 6.52 -27.04 -7.72
CA THR A 421 5.91 -28.28 -8.25
C THR A 421 6.85 -29.49 -8.22
N GLY A 422 8.13 -29.27 -7.97
CA GLY A 422 9.17 -30.32 -8.02
C GLY A 422 9.62 -30.68 -9.43
N GLN A 423 9.25 -29.90 -10.45
CA GLN A 423 9.69 -30.14 -11.84
C GLN A 423 11.18 -29.96 -12.01
N LYS A 424 11.78 -29.01 -11.27
CA LYS A 424 13.22 -28.79 -11.28
C LYS A 424 13.79 -28.61 -9.86
N PRO A 425 15.01 -29.05 -9.60
CA PRO A 425 15.76 -28.66 -8.40
C PRO A 425 15.99 -27.16 -8.39
N ALA A 426 15.98 -26.53 -7.20
CA ALA A 426 16.13 -25.08 -7.04
C ALA A 426 17.40 -24.55 -7.73
N ALA A 427 18.53 -25.25 -7.56
CA ALA A 427 19.80 -24.86 -8.17
C ALA A 427 19.74 -24.82 -9.71
N GLN A 428 19.03 -25.75 -10.34
CA GLN A 428 18.88 -25.75 -11.80
C GLN A 428 17.94 -24.66 -12.27
N ALA A 429 16.74 -24.55 -11.67
CA ALA A 429 15.75 -23.55 -12.05
C ALA A 429 16.29 -22.12 -11.91
N MET A 430 17.02 -21.82 -10.84
CA MET A 430 17.58 -20.51 -10.60
C MET A 430 18.76 -20.17 -11.53
N ARG A 431 19.62 -21.14 -11.91
CA ARG A 431 20.62 -20.95 -12.95
C ARG A 431 20.00 -20.72 -14.33
N ASP A 432 18.93 -21.45 -14.66
CA ASP A 432 18.19 -21.23 -15.91
C ASP A 432 17.57 -19.83 -15.94
N ALA A 433 16.95 -19.40 -14.83
CA ALA A 433 16.40 -18.06 -14.69
C ALA A 433 17.47 -16.98 -14.82
N GLN A 434 18.66 -17.17 -14.22
CA GLN A 434 19.76 -16.22 -14.34
C GLN A 434 20.19 -16.02 -15.79
N ARG A 435 20.41 -17.11 -16.55
CA ARG A 435 20.80 -17.02 -17.98
C ARG A 435 19.73 -16.26 -18.81
N ASP A 436 18.46 -16.55 -18.56
CA ASP A 436 17.37 -15.89 -19.28
C ASP A 436 17.29 -14.39 -18.93
N VAL A 437 17.51 -14.03 -17.66
CA VAL A 437 17.56 -12.64 -17.19
C VAL A 437 18.77 -11.91 -17.77
N GLU A 438 19.93 -12.55 -17.87
CA GLU A 438 21.10 -12.01 -18.59
C GLU A 438 20.76 -11.70 -20.06
N GLY A 439 19.99 -12.60 -20.72
CA GLY A 439 19.50 -12.39 -22.09
C GLY A 439 18.55 -11.20 -22.20
N ILE A 440 17.62 -11.03 -21.25
CA ILE A 440 16.68 -9.89 -21.20
C ILE A 440 17.45 -8.57 -21.08
N LEU A 441 18.40 -8.50 -20.15
CA LEU A 441 19.19 -7.29 -19.89
C LEU A 441 20.11 -6.96 -21.08
N THR A 442 20.74 -7.96 -21.68
CA THR A 442 21.61 -7.78 -22.86
C THR A 442 20.82 -7.24 -24.05
N LYS A 443 19.61 -7.79 -24.33
CA LYS A 443 18.71 -7.29 -25.37
C LYS A 443 18.27 -5.85 -25.13
N ALA A 444 18.15 -5.46 -23.87
CA ALA A 444 17.83 -4.07 -23.49
C ALA A 444 19.06 -3.14 -23.51
N GLY A 445 20.23 -3.62 -23.97
CA GLY A 445 21.46 -2.82 -24.07
C GLY A 445 22.15 -2.57 -22.72
N ARG A 446 21.82 -3.36 -21.67
CA ARG A 446 22.43 -3.22 -20.36
C ARG A 446 23.79 -3.89 -20.32
N THR A 447 24.78 -3.21 -19.75
CA THR A 447 26.08 -3.80 -19.45
C THR A 447 25.99 -4.59 -18.14
N ILE A 448 26.28 -5.89 -18.21
CA ILE A 448 26.31 -6.80 -17.07
C ILE A 448 27.59 -7.60 -17.07
N ARG A 449 28.05 -8.05 -15.90
CA ARG A 449 29.09 -9.06 -15.81
C ARG A 449 28.46 -10.41 -16.15
N LYS A 450 29.05 -11.16 -17.08
CA LYS A 450 28.62 -12.53 -17.37
C LYS A 450 29.13 -13.45 -16.27
N SER A 451 28.24 -14.30 -15.76
CA SER A 451 28.54 -15.33 -14.77
C SER A 451 29.33 -16.50 -15.36
#